data_e51a69f2e147b8dba768924beb60b534
#
_entry.id   e51a69f2e147b8dba768924beb60b534
#
_cell.length_a   1.000
_cell.length_b   1.000
_cell.length_c   1.000
_cell.angle_alpha   90.00
_cell.angle_beta   90.00
_cell.angle_gamma   90.00
#
_symmetry.space_group_name_H-M   'P 1'
#
loop_
_entity.id
_entity.type
_entity.pdbx_description
1 polymer ?
#
loop_
_entity_poly.entity_id
_entity_poly.type
_entity_poly.pdbx_seq_one_letter_code
_entity_poly.pdbx_strand_id
1 'polypeptide(L)'
;MHRITTRRRSAPLTALLPLLLLGLGWPTQTPAAVNVDLDTLSWLVGCWQLKNKNTVIDEHWMRAEGDSMLGMSRTVRDGKLVGYELILLIQTDVGLVYRAHPSGQAMANFHATQSTRRGVVFENPDHDFPKRIGYWSKDRDRLTARVDDGSDEQHFELEYKRSDCPAGRER
;
A
#
# COMPACT_ATOMS: atom_id res chain seq x y z
N MET A 1 -31.91 86.78 -17.97
CA MET A 1 -30.62 86.28 -18.41
C MET A 1 -29.89 85.66 -17.18
N HIS A 2 -30.04 84.37 -16.96
CA HIS A 2 -29.35 83.68 -15.84
C HIS A 2 -28.38 82.69 -16.44
N ARG A 3 -27.08 82.83 -16.21
CA ARG A 3 -26.01 81.88 -16.59
C ARG A 3 -25.93 80.82 -15.56
N ILE A 4 -26.16 79.56 -15.97
CA ILE A 4 -25.92 78.38 -15.14
C ILE A 4 -24.52 77.90 -15.39
N THR A 5 -23.68 77.93 -14.36
CA THR A 5 -22.28 77.44 -14.36
C THR A 5 -22.27 76.04 -13.89
N THR A 6 -22.01 75.07 -14.78
CA THR A 6 -21.86 73.68 -14.42
C THR A 6 -20.43 73.38 -14.00
N ARG A 7 -20.27 72.99 -12.74
CA ARG A 7 -19.00 72.56 -12.11
C ARG A 7 -18.79 71.07 -12.34
N ARG A 8 -17.82 70.70 -13.20
CA ARG A 8 -17.41 69.30 -13.36
C ARG A 8 -16.62 68.86 -12.12
N ARG A 9 -17.10 67.85 -11.42
CA ARG A 9 -16.36 67.17 -10.37
C ARG A 9 -15.52 66.05 -11.01
N SER A 10 -14.19 66.16 -10.89
CA SER A 10 -13.24 65.09 -11.25
C SER A 10 -13.29 63.99 -10.19
N ALA A 11 -13.63 62.76 -10.60
CA ALA A 11 -13.53 61.58 -9.73
C ALA A 11 -12.08 61.08 -9.71
N PRO A 12 -11.56 60.64 -8.56
CA PRO A 12 -10.24 60.00 -8.50
C PRO A 12 -10.27 58.59 -9.08
N LEU A 13 -9.32 58.30 -9.97
CA LEU A 13 -9.04 56.96 -10.48
C LEU A 13 -8.46 56.09 -9.35
N THR A 14 -9.26 55.21 -8.80
CA THR A 14 -8.76 54.19 -7.85
C THR A 14 -8.09 53.06 -8.66
N ALA A 15 -6.77 53.03 -8.64
CA ALA A 15 -6.01 51.93 -9.24
C ALA A 15 -6.22 50.66 -8.41
N LEU A 16 -6.96 49.69 -8.96
CA LEU A 16 -7.05 48.33 -8.42
C LEU A 16 -5.75 47.56 -8.75
N LEU A 17 -4.93 47.37 -7.75
CA LEU A 17 -3.75 46.48 -7.80
C LEU A 17 -4.25 45.01 -7.84
N PRO A 18 -3.88 44.17 -8.83
CA PRO A 18 -4.24 42.75 -8.79
C PRO A 18 -3.39 42.05 -7.73
N LEU A 19 -4.06 41.51 -6.71
CA LEU A 19 -3.47 40.65 -5.70
C LEU A 19 -3.12 39.29 -6.36
N LEU A 20 -1.84 39.10 -6.73
CA LEU A 20 -1.32 37.81 -7.17
C LEU A 20 -1.33 36.85 -5.97
N LEU A 21 -2.35 35.98 -5.89
CA LEU A 21 -2.36 34.82 -4.99
C LEU A 21 -1.34 33.82 -5.51
N LEU A 22 -0.10 33.88 -5.03
CA LEU A 22 0.86 32.79 -5.14
C LEU A 22 0.32 31.61 -4.34
N GLY A 23 -0.30 30.66 -5.03
CA GLY A 23 -0.68 29.39 -4.45
C GLY A 23 0.59 28.65 -4.02
N LEU A 24 0.88 28.69 -2.72
CA LEU A 24 1.87 27.83 -2.08
C LEU A 24 1.30 26.40 -2.11
N GLY A 25 1.58 25.65 -3.19
CA GLY A 25 1.37 24.22 -3.23
C GLY A 25 2.23 23.58 -2.13
N TRP A 26 1.61 23.00 -1.13
CA TRP A 26 2.32 22.20 -0.14
C TRP A 26 2.93 20.99 -0.87
N PRO A 27 4.24 20.73 -0.70
CA PRO A 27 4.84 19.54 -1.25
C PRO A 27 4.16 18.33 -0.61
N THR A 28 3.54 17.47 -1.41
CA THR A 28 3.13 16.13 -0.98
C THR A 28 4.42 15.36 -0.69
N GLN A 29 4.73 15.17 0.59
CA GLN A 29 5.89 14.38 1.00
C GLN A 29 5.55 12.90 0.73
N THR A 30 6.19 12.33 -0.29
CA THR A 30 6.23 10.87 -0.45
C THR A 30 6.98 10.29 0.76
N PRO A 31 6.43 9.27 1.45
CA PRO A 31 7.12 8.63 2.55
C PRO A 31 8.52 8.19 2.11
N ALA A 32 9.52 8.49 2.91
CA ALA A 32 10.90 8.07 2.61
C ALA A 32 10.99 6.54 2.64
N ALA A 33 11.53 5.93 1.57
CA ALA A 33 11.78 4.50 1.53
C ALA A 33 12.73 4.09 2.66
N VAL A 34 12.37 3.06 3.39
CA VAL A 34 13.19 2.48 4.47
C VAL A 34 14.05 1.37 3.86
N ASN A 35 15.33 1.36 4.21
CA ASN A 35 16.20 0.25 3.81
C ASN A 35 15.85 -0.99 4.65
N VAL A 36 15.16 -1.94 4.03
CA VAL A 36 14.76 -3.23 4.60
C VAL A 36 15.54 -4.32 3.89
N ASP A 37 16.32 -5.08 4.65
CA ASP A 37 17.01 -6.28 4.15
C ASP A 37 16.00 -7.44 4.08
N LEU A 38 15.93 -8.12 2.95
CA LEU A 38 15.05 -9.27 2.72
C LEU A 38 15.25 -10.40 3.74
N ASP A 39 16.49 -10.62 4.19
CA ASP A 39 16.81 -11.65 5.19
C ASP A 39 16.11 -11.39 6.53
N THR A 40 15.81 -10.13 6.85
CA THR A 40 15.06 -9.76 8.06
C THR A 40 13.61 -10.20 8.01
N LEU A 41 13.10 -10.54 6.82
CA LEU A 41 11.73 -11.03 6.59
C LEU A 41 11.61 -12.57 6.64
N SER A 42 12.67 -13.27 7.08
CA SER A 42 12.68 -14.76 7.20
C SER A 42 11.53 -15.31 8.06
N TRP A 43 10.94 -14.51 8.94
CA TRP A 43 9.77 -14.87 9.74
C TRP A 43 8.48 -15.05 8.89
N LEU A 44 8.44 -14.48 7.68
CA LEU A 44 7.32 -14.61 6.74
C LEU A 44 7.35 -15.96 6.00
N VAL A 45 8.53 -16.59 5.88
CA VAL A 45 8.73 -17.84 5.13
C VAL A 45 7.84 -18.97 5.65
N GLY A 46 7.25 -19.74 4.72
CA GLY A 46 6.45 -20.91 5.00
C GLY A 46 5.03 -20.80 4.51
N CYS A 47 4.16 -21.61 5.08
CA CYS A 47 2.77 -21.72 4.66
C CYS A 47 1.84 -21.26 5.76
N TRP A 48 0.89 -20.43 5.36
CA TRP A 48 -0.04 -19.76 6.23
C TRP A 48 -1.47 -20.01 5.77
N GLN A 49 -2.38 -20.20 6.69
CA GLN A 49 -3.78 -20.45 6.37
C GLN A 49 -4.70 -19.66 7.29
N LEU A 50 -5.68 -19.00 6.69
CA LEU A 50 -6.87 -18.47 7.36
C LEU A 50 -8.06 -19.32 6.96
N LYS A 51 -8.80 -19.81 7.96
CA LYS A 51 -10.08 -20.51 7.77
C LYS A 51 -11.20 -19.80 8.48
N ASN A 52 -12.26 -19.48 7.74
CA ASN A 52 -13.48 -18.91 8.28
C ASN A 52 -14.69 -19.54 7.58
N LYS A 53 -15.62 -20.12 8.33
CA LYS A 53 -16.86 -20.80 7.85
C LYS A 53 -16.71 -21.47 6.48
N ASN A 54 -16.94 -20.73 5.39
CA ASN A 54 -16.91 -21.16 4.01
C ASN A 54 -15.73 -20.63 3.19
N THR A 55 -14.82 -19.89 3.80
CA THR A 55 -13.67 -19.27 3.12
C THR A 55 -12.36 -19.83 3.69
N VAL A 56 -11.47 -20.22 2.79
CA VAL A 56 -10.08 -20.58 3.10
C VAL A 56 -9.17 -19.67 2.29
N ILE A 57 -8.20 -19.04 2.96
CA ILE A 57 -7.12 -18.30 2.31
C ILE A 57 -5.82 -18.99 2.67
N ASP A 58 -5.10 -19.43 1.66
CA ASP A 58 -3.74 -19.96 1.77
C ASP A 58 -2.76 -18.90 1.30
N GLU A 59 -1.62 -18.75 2.01
CA GLU A 59 -0.53 -17.91 1.59
C GLU A 59 0.80 -18.62 1.81
N HIS A 60 1.64 -18.69 0.78
CA HIS A 60 2.91 -19.39 0.80
C HIS A 60 4.05 -18.45 0.44
N TRP A 61 5.14 -18.48 1.22
CA TRP A 61 6.31 -17.68 1.02
C TRP A 61 7.58 -18.52 0.88
N MET A 62 8.32 -18.32 -0.20
CA MET A 62 9.65 -18.89 -0.41
C MET A 62 10.67 -18.13 0.44
N ARG A 63 11.85 -18.72 0.62
CA ARG A 63 13.00 -18.01 1.20
C ARG A 63 13.51 -16.94 0.25
N ALA A 64 14.17 -15.92 0.81
CA ALA A 64 14.89 -14.95 0.02
C ALA A 64 16.03 -15.62 -0.74
N GLU A 65 16.16 -15.31 -2.04
CA GLU A 65 17.24 -15.76 -2.91
C GLU A 65 17.33 -14.79 -4.10
N GLY A 66 18.54 -14.43 -4.52
CA GLY A 66 18.74 -13.57 -5.69
C GLY A 66 18.03 -12.23 -5.58
N ASP A 67 18.19 -11.52 -4.47
CA ASP A 67 17.58 -10.22 -4.17
C ASP A 67 16.05 -10.21 -4.25
N SER A 68 15.42 -11.36 -4.08
CA SER A 68 13.98 -11.51 -4.17
C SER A 68 13.42 -12.54 -3.18
N MET A 69 12.13 -12.38 -2.87
CA MET A 69 11.34 -13.34 -2.12
C MET A 69 9.97 -13.47 -2.78
N LEU A 70 9.55 -14.69 -3.11
CA LEU A 70 8.28 -14.91 -3.78
C LEU A 70 7.23 -15.41 -2.80
N GLY A 71 6.04 -14.85 -2.95
CA GLY A 71 4.84 -15.28 -2.26
C GLY A 71 3.70 -15.55 -3.23
N MET A 72 2.74 -16.37 -2.80
CA MET A 72 1.49 -16.56 -3.51
C MET A 72 0.35 -16.73 -2.53
N SER A 73 -0.80 -16.18 -2.87
CA SER A 73 -2.02 -16.40 -2.12
C SER A 73 -3.13 -16.98 -2.98
N ARG A 74 -4.06 -17.68 -2.33
CA ARG A 74 -5.26 -18.25 -2.97
C ARG A 74 -6.43 -18.15 -2.02
N THR A 75 -7.54 -17.60 -2.52
CA THR A 75 -8.81 -17.54 -1.80
C THR A 75 -9.81 -18.53 -2.41
N VAL A 76 -10.28 -19.45 -1.59
CA VAL A 76 -11.34 -20.41 -1.92
C VAL A 76 -12.57 -20.08 -1.08
N ARG A 77 -13.74 -19.98 -1.70
CA ARG A 77 -15.03 -19.78 -1.01
C ARG A 77 -16.04 -20.81 -1.52
N ASP A 78 -16.71 -21.49 -0.60
CA ASP A 78 -17.66 -22.56 -0.93
C ASP A 78 -17.06 -23.62 -1.88
N GLY A 79 -15.77 -23.97 -1.67
CA GLY A 79 -15.02 -24.93 -2.48
C GLY A 79 -14.59 -24.42 -3.87
N LYS A 80 -14.81 -23.16 -4.21
CA LYS A 80 -14.47 -22.56 -5.51
C LYS A 80 -13.38 -21.52 -5.36
N LEU A 81 -12.44 -21.48 -6.32
CA LEU A 81 -11.46 -20.41 -6.42
C LEU A 81 -12.18 -19.08 -6.73
N VAL A 82 -11.96 -18.07 -5.87
CA VAL A 82 -12.52 -16.72 -6.05
C VAL A 82 -11.44 -15.65 -6.24
N GLY A 83 -10.18 -15.97 -5.97
CA GLY A 83 -9.06 -15.06 -6.20
C GLY A 83 -7.72 -15.72 -5.92
N TYR A 84 -6.67 -15.20 -6.54
CA TYR A 84 -5.28 -15.54 -6.24
C TYR A 84 -4.38 -14.32 -6.51
N GLU A 85 -3.22 -14.32 -5.93
CA GLU A 85 -2.20 -13.31 -6.13
C GLU A 85 -0.82 -13.94 -6.17
N LEU A 86 0.02 -13.48 -7.10
CA LEU A 86 1.46 -13.70 -7.09
C LEU A 86 2.14 -12.46 -6.54
N ILE A 87 3.04 -12.64 -5.58
CA ILE A 87 3.70 -11.56 -4.86
C ILE A 87 5.21 -11.68 -5.04
N LEU A 88 5.86 -10.58 -5.39
CA LEU A 88 7.32 -10.49 -5.41
C LEU A 88 7.77 -9.38 -4.47
N LEU A 89 8.59 -9.72 -3.47
CA LEU A 89 9.41 -8.76 -2.77
C LEU A 89 10.75 -8.70 -3.50
N ILE A 90 11.15 -7.51 -3.94
CA ILE A 90 12.35 -7.30 -4.76
C ILE A 90 13.20 -6.22 -4.10
N GLN A 91 14.46 -6.54 -3.80
CA GLN A 91 15.44 -5.57 -3.39
C GLN A 91 15.89 -4.76 -4.59
N THR A 92 15.82 -3.45 -4.49
CA THR A 92 16.21 -2.51 -5.54
C THR A 92 17.16 -1.45 -4.97
N ASP A 93 17.78 -0.67 -5.84
CA ASP A 93 18.65 0.46 -5.45
C ASP A 93 17.93 1.53 -4.62
N VAL A 94 16.58 1.59 -4.74
CA VAL A 94 15.74 2.55 -4.00
C VAL A 94 15.01 1.93 -2.81
N GLY A 95 15.35 0.69 -2.45
CA GLY A 95 14.75 -0.03 -1.32
C GLY A 95 13.94 -1.25 -1.72
N LEU A 96 13.26 -1.84 -0.75
CA LEU A 96 12.44 -3.04 -0.94
C LEU A 96 11.09 -2.68 -1.55
N VAL A 97 10.71 -3.41 -2.61
CA VAL A 97 9.45 -3.25 -3.33
C VAL A 97 8.59 -4.51 -3.20
N TYR A 98 7.34 -4.34 -2.80
CA TYR A 98 6.28 -5.34 -2.89
C TYR A 98 5.58 -5.16 -4.24
N ARG A 99 5.68 -6.15 -5.11
CA ARG A 99 4.99 -6.17 -6.38
C ARG A 99 3.84 -7.16 -6.34
N ALA A 100 2.62 -6.64 -6.45
CA ALA A 100 1.37 -7.38 -6.44
C ALA A 100 0.94 -7.76 -7.86
N HIS A 101 0.59 -9.02 -8.09
CA HIS A 101 -0.05 -9.51 -9.31
C HIS A 101 -1.37 -10.21 -8.94
N PRO A 102 -2.40 -9.48 -8.57
CA PRO A 102 -3.69 -10.06 -8.20
C PRO A 102 -4.46 -10.53 -9.44
N SER A 103 -5.23 -11.61 -9.29
CA SER A 103 -6.10 -12.11 -10.35
C SER A 103 -7.17 -11.08 -10.74
N GLY A 104 -7.30 -10.81 -12.02
CA GLY A 104 -8.32 -9.90 -12.55
C GLY A 104 -8.06 -8.40 -12.35
N GLN A 105 -6.88 -8.02 -11.86
CA GLN A 105 -6.48 -6.62 -11.67
C GLN A 105 -5.09 -6.35 -12.28
N ALA A 106 -4.77 -5.07 -12.47
CA ALA A 106 -3.44 -4.67 -12.91
C ALA A 106 -2.38 -4.92 -11.83
N MET A 107 -1.15 -5.16 -12.25
CA MET A 107 0.00 -5.22 -11.37
C MET A 107 0.25 -3.85 -10.72
N ALA A 108 0.60 -3.86 -9.43
CA ALA A 108 0.95 -2.66 -8.69
C ALA A 108 2.24 -2.86 -7.87
N ASN A 109 3.00 -1.78 -7.69
CA ASN A 109 4.19 -1.76 -6.84
C ASN A 109 3.92 -0.92 -5.60
N PHE A 110 4.40 -1.37 -4.44
CA PHE A 110 4.36 -0.67 -3.17
C PHE A 110 5.78 -0.64 -2.60
N HIS A 111 6.20 0.49 -2.04
CA HIS A 111 7.55 0.66 -1.49
C HIS A 111 7.54 0.47 0.02
N ALA A 112 8.55 -0.20 0.56
CA ALA A 112 8.67 -0.35 2.01
C ALA A 112 8.89 1.02 2.67
N THR A 113 8.02 1.36 3.63
CA THR A 113 8.05 2.62 4.37
C THR A 113 8.30 2.44 5.85
N GLN A 114 8.02 1.25 6.38
CA GLN A 114 8.25 0.92 7.77
C GLN A 114 8.74 -0.52 7.89
N SER A 115 9.69 -0.73 8.81
CA SER A 115 10.17 -2.06 9.17
C SER A 115 10.45 -2.14 10.66
N THR A 116 10.13 -3.29 11.22
CA THR A 116 10.43 -3.67 12.59
C THR A 116 11.03 -5.07 12.60
N ARG A 117 11.44 -5.57 13.76
CA ARG A 117 11.97 -6.95 13.88
C ARG A 117 11.00 -8.03 13.36
N ARG A 118 9.68 -7.79 13.38
CA ARG A 118 8.62 -8.75 13.01
C ARG A 118 7.46 -8.08 12.28
N GLY A 119 7.75 -7.05 11.51
CA GLY A 119 6.73 -6.38 10.73
C GLY A 119 7.33 -5.54 9.63
N VAL A 120 6.60 -5.40 8.54
CA VAL A 120 6.94 -4.56 7.40
C VAL A 120 5.69 -3.94 6.84
N VAL A 121 5.79 -2.69 6.40
CA VAL A 121 4.70 -1.96 5.73
C VAL A 121 5.20 -1.44 4.39
N PHE A 122 4.39 -1.62 3.37
CA PHE A 122 4.60 -1.16 2.01
C PHE A 122 3.49 -0.19 1.63
N GLU A 123 3.83 0.90 0.93
CA GLU A 123 2.87 1.94 0.56
C GLU A 123 2.97 2.31 -0.92
N ASN A 124 1.81 2.62 -1.50
CA ASN A 124 1.64 3.27 -2.78
C ASN A 124 0.51 4.31 -2.66
N PRO A 125 0.83 5.57 -2.35
CA PRO A 125 -0.18 6.62 -2.16
C PRO A 125 -1.03 6.91 -3.40
N ASP A 126 -0.50 6.61 -4.60
CA ASP A 126 -1.17 6.86 -5.88
C ASP A 126 -2.10 5.72 -6.30
N HIS A 127 -2.08 4.57 -5.58
CA HIS A 127 -2.99 3.45 -5.83
C HIS A 127 -4.38 3.76 -5.27
N ASP A 128 -5.43 3.28 -5.94
CA ASP A 128 -6.80 3.49 -5.47
C ASP A 128 -7.05 2.79 -4.14
N PHE A 129 -6.98 1.45 -4.14
CA PHE A 129 -7.08 0.60 -2.96
C PHE A 129 -6.47 -0.79 -3.24
N PRO A 130 -5.66 -1.33 -2.30
CA PRO A 130 -5.15 -0.67 -1.10
C PRO A 130 -4.08 0.37 -1.43
N LYS A 131 -3.86 1.34 -0.52
CA LYS A 131 -2.69 2.23 -0.55
C LYS A 131 -1.55 1.71 0.32
N ARG A 132 -1.88 0.86 1.29
CA ARG A 132 -0.93 0.31 2.25
C ARG A 132 -1.16 -1.18 2.47
N ILE A 133 -0.07 -1.94 2.49
CA ILE A 133 -0.03 -3.38 2.74
C ILE A 133 0.97 -3.60 3.87
N GLY A 134 0.57 -4.27 4.93
CA GLY A 134 1.45 -4.56 6.05
C GLY A 134 1.36 -6.01 6.50
N TYR A 135 2.50 -6.55 6.97
CA TYR A 135 2.62 -7.87 7.57
C TYR A 135 3.25 -7.79 8.94
N TRP A 136 2.70 -8.51 9.90
CA TRP A 136 3.24 -8.63 11.25
C TRP A 136 3.17 -10.05 11.76
N SER A 137 4.26 -10.54 12.35
CA SER A 137 4.29 -11.82 13.03
C SER A 137 4.19 -11.61 14.54
N LYS A 138 3.11 -12.07 15.18
CA LYS A 138 2.94 -12.05 16.64
C LYS A 138 3.89 -13.05 17.32
N ASP A 139 4.06 -14.22 16.69
CA ASP A 139 4.91 -15.32 17.14
C ASP A 139 5.25 -16.22 15.93
N ARG A 140 5.76 -17.43 16.18
CA ARG A 140 6.13 -18.37 15.11
C ARG A 140 4.93 -18.87 14.29
N ASP A 141 3.74 -18.86 14.88
CA ASP A 141 2.57 -19.57 14.35
C ASP A 141 1.43 -18.63 13.94
N ARG A 142 1.61 -17.32 14.15
CA ARG A 142 0.57 -16.31 13.83
C ARG A 142 1.14 -15.18 13.01
N LEU A 143 0.51 -14.94 11.87
CA LEU A 143 0.80 -13.86 10.95
C LEU A 143 -0.45 -13.01 10.76
N THR A 144 -0.30 -11.70 10.82
CA THR A 144 -1.34 -10.75 10.45
C THR A 144 -0.94 -10.05 9.17
N ALA A 145 -1.81 -10.08 8.15
CA ALA A 145 -1.72 -9.20 7.00
C ALA A 145 -2.84 -8.15 7.09
N ARG A 146 -2.50 -6.91 6.79
CA ARG A 146 -3.46 -5.81 6.74
C ARG A 146 -3.29 -5.05 5.43
N VAL A 147 -4.41 -4.69 4.82
CA VAL A 147 -4.48 -3.78 3.68
C VAL A 147 -5.44 -2.64 4.02
N ASP A 148 -5.05 -1.40 3.72
CA ASP A 148 -5.85 -0.23 4.00
C ASP A 148 -5.61 0.90 2.99
N ASP A 149 -6.39 1.98 3.11
CA ASP A 149 -6.33 3.18 2.26
C ASP A 149 -5.35 4.25 2.76
N GLY A 150 -4.49 3.90 3.73
CA GLY A 150 -3.60 4.82 4.43
C GLY A 150 -4.24 5.45 5.67
N SER A 151 -5.52 5.15 5.95
CA SER A 151 -6.25 5.52 7.16
C SER A 151 -6.69 4.27 7.93
N ASP A 152 -7.33 4.46 9.08
CA ASP A 152 -7.93 3.35 9.83
C ASP A 152 -9.41 3.14 9.49
N GLU A 153 -9.99 3.95 8.60
CA GLU A 153 -11.43 3.91 8.28
C GLU A 153 -11.76 2.76 7.31
N GLN A 154 -10.93 2.55 6.29
CA GLN A 154 -11.12 1.48 5.31
C GLN A 154 -9.93 0.50 5.38
N HIS A 155 -10.14 -0.63 6.02
CA HIS A 155 -9.10 -1.66 6.12
C HIS A 155 -9.68 -3.06 6.14
N PHE A 156 -8.85 -4.04 5.76
CA PHE A 156 -9.06 -5.47 5.96
C PHE A 156 -7.87 -6.04 6.70
N GLU A 157 -8.15 -6.84 7.71
CA GLU A 157 -7.14 -7.55 8.49
C GLU A 157 -7.38 -9.06 8.39
N LEU A 158 -6.32 -9.79 8.06
CA LEU A 158 -6.32 -11.21 7.85
C LEU A 158 -5.39 -11.87 8.88
N GLU A 159 -5.96 -12.64 9.78
CA GLU A 159 -5.20 -13.39 10.78
C GLU A 159 -4.97 -14.82 10.33
N TYR A 160 -3.74 -15.13 9.99
CA TYR A 160 -3.31 -16.45 9.56
C TYR A 160 -2.73 -17.25 10.72
N LYS A 161 -2.86 -18.57 10.61
CA LYS A 161 -2.10 -19.53 11.39
C LYS A 161 -1.10 -20.24 10.48
N ARG A 162 0.05 -20.61 11.03
CA ARG A 162 1.02 -21.44 10.31
C ARG A 162 0.37 -22.78 9.98
N SER A 163 0.62 -23.25 8.78
CA SER A 163 0.17 -24.56 8.31
C SER A 163 1.32 -25.35 7.72
N ASP A 164 1.17 -26.66 7.62
CA ASP A 164 2.11 -27.48 6.87
C ASP A 164 2.05 -27.10 5.40
N CYS A 165 3.21 -26.90 4.79
CA CYS A 165 3.29 -26.74 3.35
C CYS A 165 2.91 -28.07 2.70
N PRO A 166 2.09 -28.07 1.60
CA PRO A 166 1.76 -29.30 0.90
C PRO A 166 3.05 -30.01 0.48
N ALA A 167 3.36 -31.13 1.14
CA ALA A 167 4.41 -32.01 0.69
C ALA A 167 3.96 -32.67 -0.61
N GLY A 168 4.85 -32.72 -1.62
CA GLY A 168 4.62 -33.59 -2.77
C GLY A 168 4.39 -35.03 -2.27
N ARG A 169 3.41 -35.73 -2.83
CA ARG A 169 3.32 -37.14 -2.59
C ARG A 169 4.61 -37.81 -3.09
N GLU A 170 5.38 -38.40 -2.19
CA GLU A 170 6.42 -39.36 -2.60
C GLU A 170 5.72 -40.44 -3.41
N ARG A 171 6.14 -40.66 -4.64
CA ARG A 171 5.65 -41.73 -5.51
C ARG A 171 6.49 -42.96 -5.26
#